data_70b0022c7cec82e005e797106eb6523d
#
_entry.id   70b0022c7cec82e005e797106eb6523d
#
_cell.length_a   1.000
_cell.length_b   1.000
_cell.length_c   1.000
_cell.angle_alpha   90.00
_cell.angle_beta   90.00
_cell.angle_gamma   90.00
#
_symmetry.space_group_name_H-M   'P 1'
#
loop_
_entity.id
_entity.type
_entity.pdbx_description
1 polymer ?
#
loop_
_entity_poly.entity_id
_entity_poly.type
_entity_poly.pdbx_seq_one_letter_code
_entity_poly.pdbx_strand_id
1 'polypeptide(L)'
;MTTDDRTLLPLRQKILLGLTILVGLFFLVSYNLGLIDPGKLTLFILFYSFGVTMWLLAFETLVDLDDNRIFFIWLAIGLVQFCFYLLTKDNENFKIYRSPNIDPNSFLNNYISDTTTSSLKTLLIFLIGYKIFNTIMKKLTGNCLLNTYRQMSWSHETIKRKISGLDVVFNLLLFVVIILSALTR
;
A
#
# COMPACT_ATOMS: atom_id res chain seq x y z
N MET A 1 17.63 -20.96 19.69
CA MET A 1 17.25 -19.68 19.06
C MET A 1 17.45 -18.63 20.13
N THR A 2 18.56 -17.91 20.05
CA THR A 2 18.97 -16.92 21.05
C THR A 2 18.00 -15.73 21.02
N THR A 3 17.74 -15.16 22.18
CA THR A 3 16.79 -14.05 22.39
C THR A 3 17.11 -12.78 21.58
N ASP A 4 18.30 -12.70 21.00
CA ASP A 4 18.80 -11.54 20.24
C ASP A 4 18.28 -11.47 18.79
N ASP A 5 17.89 -12.60 18.20
CA ASP A 5 17.38 -12.64 16.80
C ASP A 5 15.97 -12.05 16.63
N ARG A 6 15.22 -11.87 17.71
CA ARG A 6 13.85 -11.33 17.68
C ARG A 6 13.79 -9.80 17.56
N THR A 7 14.91 -9.12 17.68
CA THR A 7 14.94 -7.65 17.69
C THR A 7 15.12 -7.04 16.30
N LEU A 8 15.59 -7.83 15.33
CA LEU A 8 15.88 -7.34 13.99
C LEU A 8 14.70 -7.55 13.04
N LEU A 9 14.34 -6.50 12.30
CA LEU A 9 13.39 -6.60 11.20
C LEU A 9 13.90 -7.60 10.15
N PRO A 10 13.02 -8.42 9.54
CA PRO A 10 13.38 -9.27 8.41
C PRO A 10 14.03 -8.46 7.30
N LEU A 11 15.04 -9.03 6.61
CA LEU A 11 15.78 -8.32 5.57
C LEU A 11 14.86 -7.76 4.49
N ARG A 12 13.83 -8.53 4.09
CA ARG A 12 12.81 -8.10 3.13
C ARG A 12 12.06 -6.84 3.57
N GLN A 13 11.75 -6.73 4.87
CA GLN A 13 11.09 -5.55 5.43
C GLN A 13 12.03 -4.34 5.44
N LYS A 14 13.31 -4.54 5.77
CA LYS A 14 14.32 -3.47 5.72
C LYS A 14 14.48 -2.92 4.32
N ILE A 15 14.56 -3.80 3.30
CA ILE A 15 14.68 -3.40 1.90
C ILE A 15 13.44 -2.62 1.46
N LEU A 16 12.25 -3.15 1.72
CA LEU A 16 11.00 -2.50 1.31
C LEU A 16 10.82 -1.14 2.00
N LEU A 17 11.08 -1.05 3.29
CA LEU A 17 11.06 0.21 4.04
C LEU A 17 12.08 1.21 3.51
N GLY A 18 13.32 0.76 3.29
CA GLY A 18 14.38 1.59 2.73
C GLY A 18 14.01 2.14 1.36
N LEU A 19 13.50 1.31 0.45
CA LEU A 19 13.02 1.74 -0.86
C LEU A 19 11.85 2.71 -0.75
N THR A 20 10.89 2.43 0.13
CA THR A 20 9.71 3.28 0.34
C THR A 20 10.13 4.68 0.81
N ILE A 21 11.03 4.76 1.79
CA ILE A 21 11.52 6.04 2.31
C ILE A 21 12.36 6.77 1.25
N LEU A 22 13.28 6.07 0.58
CA LEU A 22 14.16 6.66 -0.42
C LEU A 22 13.37 7.25 -1.59
N VAL A 23 12.41 6.50 -2.12
CA VAL A 23 11.55 6.97 -3.21
C VAL A 23 10.68 8.14 -2.76
N GLY A 24 10.11 8.08 -1.56
CA GLY A 24 9.33 9.19 -0.99
C GLY A 24 10.16 10.47 -0.84
N LEU A 25 11.39 10.36 -0.31
CA LEU A 25 12.31 11.49 -0.19
C LEU A 25 12.73 12.03 -1.56
N PHE A 26 13.01 11.16 -2.53
CA PHE A 26 13.34 11.56 -3.89
C PHE A 26 12.22 12.41 -4.50
N PHE A 27 10.96 12.03 -4.35
CA PHE A 27 9.83 12.82 -4.85
C PHE A 27 9.71 14.16 -4.15
N LEU A 28 9.85 14.18 -2.83
CA LEU A 28 9.75 15.40 -2.05
C LEU A 28 10.85 16.40 -2.44
N VAL A 29 12.08 15.94 -2.61
CA VAL A 29 13.21 16.77 -3.06
C VAL A 29 13.00 17.24 -4.49
N SER A 30 12.64 16.34 -5.41
CA SER A 30 12.42 16.67 -6.82
C SER A 30 11.31 17.69 -7.04
N TYR A 31 10.24 17.61 -6.22
CA TYR A 31 9.16 18.60 -6.24
C TYR A 31 9.64 19.98 -5.77
N ASN A 32 10.34 20.02 -4.62
CA ASN A 32 10.84 21.30 -4.07
C ASN A 32 11.88 21.98 -4.97
N LEU A 33 12.67 21.19 -5.71
CA LEU A 33 13.67 21.72 -6.66
C LEU A 33 13.07 22.04 -8.05
N GLY A 34 11.79 21.78 -8.27
CA GLY A 34 11.14 22.00 -9.57
C GLY A 34 11.67 21.10 -10.70
N LEU A 35 12.31 19.97 -10.35
CA LEU A 35 12.90 19.05 -11.34
C LEU A 35 11.87 18.20 -12.07
N ILE A 36 10.69 18.01 -11.48
CA ILE A 36 9.63 17.18 -12.02
C ILE A 36 8.36 18.02 -12.14
N ASP A 37 7.75 17.95 -13.31
CA ASP A 37 6.44 18.55 -13.57
C ASP A 37 5.39 17.96 -12.61
N PRO A 38 4.52 18.79 -11.97
CA PRO A 38 3.50 18.34 -11.03
C PRO A 38 2.61 17.21 -11.58
N GLY A 39 2.25 17.23 -12.87
CA GLY A 39 1.45 16.17 -13.48
C GLY A 39 2.17 14.82 -13.54
N LYS A 40 3.48 14.81 -13.84
CA LYS A 40 4.30 13.59 -13.79
C LYS A 40 4.49 13.11 -12.36
N LEU A 41 4.69 14.03 -11.42
CA LEU A 41 4.79 13.71 -10.00
C LEU A 41 3.55 12.97 -9.50
N THR A 42 2.36 13.40 -9.93
CA THR A 42 1.09 12.78 -9.53
C THR A 42 0.98 11.33 -10.01
N LEU A 43 1.43 11.03 -11.23
CA LEU A 43 1.51 9.65 -11.73
C LEU A 43 2.48 8.80 -10.91
N PHE A 44 3.65 9.35 -10.55
CA PHE A 44 4.61 8.66 -9.70
C PHE A 44 4.05 8.36 -8.31
N ILE A 45 3.32 9.31 -7.71
CA ILE A 45 2.65 9.12 -6.42
C ILE A 45 1.65 7.97 -6.49
N LEU A 46 0.86 7.90 -7.58
CA LEU A 46 -0.08 6.79 -7.80
C LEU A 46 0.64 5.44 -7.80
N PHE A 47 1.66 5.29 -8.68
CA PHE A 47 2.40 4.04 -8.79
C PHE A 47 3.14 3.69 -7.51
N TYR A 48 3.70 4.67 -6.82
CA TYR A 48 4.41 4.48 -5.57
C TYR A 48 3.48 3.97 -4.46
N SER A 49 2.41 4.68 -4.16
CA SER A 49 1.51 4.32 -3.05
C SER A 49 0.77 3.01 -3.31
N PHE A 50 0.23 2.86 -4.52
CA PHE A 50 -0.42 1.62 -4.94
C PHE A 50 0.57 0.46 -5.00
N GLY A 51 1.76 0.67 -5.56
CA GLY A 51 2.81 -0.33 -5.66
C GLY A 51 3.28 -0.85 -4.31
N VAL A 52 3.52 0.05 -3.33
CA VAL A 52 3.88 -0.36 -1.96
C VAL A 52 2.77 -1.18 -1.32
N THR A 53 1.52 -0.75 -1.47
CA THR A 53 0.36 -1.46 -0.90
C THR A 53 0.20 -2.84 -1.53
N MET A 54 0.33 -2.93 -2.86
CA MET A 54 0.26 -4.20 -3.58
C MET A 54 1.43 -5.11 -3.24
N TRP A 55 2.62 -4.56 -3.00
CA TRP A 55 3.77 -5.32 -2.55
C TRP A 55 3.52 -5.95 -1.18
N LEU A 56 2.98 -5.19 -0.24
CA LEU A 56 2.61 -5.72 1.08
C LEU A 56 1.55 -6.82 1.00
N LEU A 57 0.60 -6.69 0.09
CA LEU A 57 -0.44 -7.71 -0.12
C LEU A 57 0.09 -8.95 -0.83
N ALA A 58 0.89 -8.79 -1.89
CA ALA A 58 1.24 -9.86 -2.81
C ALA A 58 2.38 -10.76 -2.33
N PHE A 59 3.24 -10.28 -1.43
CA PHE A 59 4.42 -11.02 -0.97
C PHE A 59 4.25 -11.56 0.45
N GLU A 60 5.21 -12.34 0.92
CA GLU A 60 5.25 -12.86 2.31
C GLU A 60 5.27 -11.75 3.38
N THR A 61 5.47 -10.52 2.96
CA THR A 61 5.39 -9.31 3.79
C THR A 61 4.05 -9.15 4.49
N LEU A 62 2.96 -9.72 3.95
CA LEU A 62 1.65 -9.72 4.61
C LEU A 62 1.69 -10.43 5.97
N VAL A 63 2.42 -11.54 6.04
CA VAL A 63 2.55 -12.32 7.29
C VAL A 63 3.37 -11.58 8.33
N ASP A 64 4.37 -10.81 7.88
CA ASP A 64 5.20 -10.00 8.78
C ASP A 64 4.38 -8.91 9.48
N LEU A 65 3.29 -8.44 8.87
CA LEU A 65 2.37 -7.46 9.49
C LEU A 65 1.64 -8.01 10.73
N ASP A 66 1.73 -9.30 11.00
CA ASP A 66 1.24 -9.88 12.26
C ASP A 66 2.11 -9.47 13.46
N ASP A 67 3.39 -9.17 13.24
CA ASP A 67 4.25 -8.52 14.24
C ASP A 67 3.80 -7.06 14.42
N ASN A 68 3.37 -6.72 15.63
CA ASN A 68 2.89 -5.38 15.95
C ASN A 68 3.94 -4.29 15.67
N ARG A 69 5.25 -4.58 15.81
CA ARG A 69 6.32 -3.59 15.54
C ARG A 69 6.34 -3.23 14.06
N ILE A 70 6.33 -4.23 13.19
CA ILE A 70 6.31 -4.05 11.74
C ILE A 70 5.02 -3.34 11.33
N PHE A 71 3.90 -3.78 11.89
CA PHE A 71 2.60 -3.15 11.64
C PHE A 71 2.60 -1.66 11.99
N PHE A 72 3.09 -1.26 13.17
CA PHE A 72 3.12 0.15 13.57
C PHE A 72 4.08 1.00 12.74
N ILE A 73 5.19 0.44 12.25
CA ILE A 73 6.09 1.15 11.32
C ILE A 73 5.34 1.46 10.01
N TRP A 74 4.67 0.46 9.43
CA TRP A 74 3.88 0.67 8.21
C TRP A 74 2.68 1.58 8.45
N LEU A 75 2.05 1.49 9.60
CA LEU A 75 0.96 2.39 9.99
C LEU A 75 1.43 3.85 10.03
N ALA A 76 2.61 4.11 10.60
CA ALA A 76 3.19 5.46 10.61
C ALA A 76 3.43 5.99 9.18
N ILE A 77 3.96 5.16 8.27
CA ILE A 77 4.13 5.53 6.86
C ILE A 77 2.77 5.79 6.21
N GLY A 78 1.78 4.93 6.46
CA GLY A 78 0.42 5.11 5.94
C GLY A 78 -0.24 6.40 6.43
N LEU A 79 -0.01 6.77 7.70
CA LEU A 79 -0.49 8.04 8.25
C LEU A 79 0.19 9.24 7.59
N VAL A 80 1.51 9.19 7.37
CA VAL A 80 2.23 10.25 6.64
C VAL A 80 1.68 10.40 5.22
N GLN A 81 1.48 9.30 4.49
CA GLN A 81 0.88 9.35 3.16
C GLN A 81 -0.55 9.91 3.20
N PHE A 82 -1.34 9.55 4.20
CA PHE A 82 -2.70 10.07 4.37
C PHE A 82 -2.71 11.58 4.69
N CYS A 83 -1.77 12.07 5.50
CA CYS A 83 -1.61 13.51 5.70
C CYS A 83 -1.28 14.23 4.38
N PHE A 84 -0.39 13.66 3.57
CA PHE A 84 -0.13 14.18 2.22
C PHE A 84 -1.37 14.17 1.34
N TYR A 85 -2.19 13.14 1.39
CA TYR A 85 -3.47 13.11 0.70
C TYR A 85 -4.36 14.28 1.11
N LEU A 86 -4.51 14.54 2.42
CA LEU A 86 -5.33 15.66 2.91
C LEU A 86 -4.83 17.02 2.45
N LEU A 87 -3.51 17.18 2.32
CA LEU A 87 -2.89 18.43 1.85
C LEU A 87 -3.01 18.62 0.33
N THR A 88 -3.09 17.54 -0.43
CA THR A 88 -3.04 17.56 -1.90
C THR A 88 -4.38 17.39 -2.57
N LYS A 89 -5.38 16.83 -1.90
CA LYS A 89 -6.68 16.48 -2.49
C LYS A 89 -7.43 17.66 -3.13
N ASP A 90 -7.28 18.87 -2.57
CA ASP A 90 -7.96 20.07 -3.04
C ASP A 90 -7.02 21.00 -3.86
N ASN A 91 -5.74 20.62 -4.00
CA ASN A 91 -4.75 21.43 -4.69
C ASN A 91 -4.74 21.14 -6.20
N GLU A 92 -5.05 22.14 -7.00
CA GLU A 92 -5.11 22.03 -8.46
C GLU A 92 -3.78 21.64 -9.12
N ASN A 93 -2.65 21.95 -8.48
CA ASN A 93 -1.32 21.60 -8.99
C ASN A 93 -1.08 20.07 -9.04
N PHE A 94 -1.80 19.30 -8.24
CA PHE A 94 -1.72 17.83 -8.22
C PHE A 94 -2.80 17.15 -9.06
N LYS A 95 -3.65 17.91 -9.75
CA LYS A 95 -4.57 17.35 -10.74
C LYS A 95 -3.77 17.02 -12.00
N ILE A 96 -3.93 15.81 -12.52
CA ILE A 96 -3.33 15.45 -13.81
C ILE A 96 -3.86 16.41 -14.87
N TYR A 97 -2.94 17.06 -15.58
CA TYR A 97 -3.28 17.98 -16.65
C TYR A 97 -4.19 17.28 -17.68
N ARG A 98 -5.32 17.88 -17.91
CA ARG A 98 -6.22 17.50 -19.00
C ARG A 98 -5.42 17.52 -20.31
N SER A 99 -5.38 16.40 -21.02
CA SER A 99 -4.95 16.45 -22.39
C SER A 99 -5.89 17.41 -23.14
N PRO A 100 -5.38 18.43 -23.84
CA PRO A 100 -6.24 19.41 -24.52
C PRO A 100 -7.16 18.78 -25.57
N ASN A 101 -6.91 17.52 -25.95
CA ASN A 101 -7.67 16.76 -26.94
C ASN A 101 -8.76 15.86 -26.34
N ILE A 102 -8.94 15.84 -25.02
CA ILE A 102 -9.96 15.01 -24.37
C ILE A 102 -11.05 15.97 -23.86
N ASP A 103 -12.31 15.66 -24.19
CA ASP A 103 -13.47 16.41 -23.71
C ASP A 103 -13.34 16.65 -22.18
N PRO A 104 -13.33 17.92 -21.72
CA PRO A 104 -13.22 18.25 -20.31
C PRO A 104 -14.32 17.63 -19.44
N ASN A 105 -15.45 17.26 -20.02
CA ASN A 105 -16.58 16.63 -19.35
C ASN A 105 -16.55 15.10 -19.43
N SER A 106 -15.50 14.49 -20.04
CA SER A 106 -15.44 13.04 -20.11
C SER A 106 -15.28 12.46 -18.70
N PHE A 107 -16.08 11.42 -18.42
CA PHE A 107 -16.02 10.64 -17.17
C PHE A 107 -14.60 10.19 -16.84
N LEU A 108 -13.81 9.80 -17.84
CA LEU A 108 -12.43 9.37 -17.71
C LEU A 108 -11.49 10.48 -17.19
N ASN A 109 -11.65 11.72 -17.66
CA ASN A 109 -10.82 12.84 -17.21
C ASN A 109 -11.05 13.19 -15.74
N ASN A 110 -12.31 13.23 -15.31
CA ASN A 110 -12.63 13.50 -13.91
C ASN A 110 -12.17 12.34 -13.01
N TYR A 111 -12.32 11.12 -13.50
CA TYR A 111 -11.94 9.91 -12.76
C TYR A 111 -10.44 9.76 -12.57
N ILE A 112 -9.63 9.99 -13.61
CA ILE A 112 -8.16 9.88 -13.51
C ILE A 112 -7.58 10.98 -12.63
N SER A 113 -8.09 12.21 -12.70
CA SER A 113 -7.59 13.31 -11.87
C SER A 113 -7.86 13.09 -10.38
N ASP A 114 -8.98 12.47 -10.04
CA ASP A 114 -9.35 12.20 -8.65
C ASP A 114 -8.66 10.97 -8.07
N THR A 115 -8.34 9.97 -8.90
CA THR A 115 -7.70 8.72 -8.47
C THR A 115 -6.25 8.86 -8.05
N THR A 116 -5.52 9.81 -8.59
CA THR A 116 -4.08 9.90 -8.35
C THR A 116 -3.71 10.28 -6.91
N THR A 117 -4.36 11.30 -6.37
CA THR A 117 -4.13 11.68 -4.96
C THR A 117 -4.82 10.71 -4.00
N SER A 118 -5.94 10.12 -4.40
CA SER A 118 -6.65 9.10 -3.61
C SER A 118 -5.81 7.87 -3.31
N SER A 119 -4.83 7.53 -4.15
CA SER A 119 -3.92 6.41 -3.91
C SER A 119 -3.10 6.56 -2.63
N LEU A 120 -2.83 7.78 -2.16
CA LEU A 120 -2.09 8.02 -0.93
C LEU A 120 -2.79 7.53 0.34
N LYS A 121 -4.11 7.35 0.31
CA LYS A 121 -4.85 6.78 1.44
C LYS A 121 -4.92 5.25 1.41
N THR A 122 -4.56 4.61 0.27
CA THR A 122 -4.72 3.15 0.08
C THR A 122 -3.93 2.34 1.10
N LEU A 123 -2.70 2.75 1.41
CA LEU A 123 -1.86 2.04 2.38
C LEU A 123 -2.50 2.04 3.77
N LEU A 124 -2.99 3.20 4.24
CA LEU A 124 -3.63 3.28 5.55
C LEU A 124 -4.89 2.42 5.63
N ILE A 125 -5.75 2.52 4.61
CA ILE A 125 -7.00 1.75 4.54
C ILE A 125 -6.71 0.25 4.48
N PHE A 126 -5.70 -0.15 3.67
CA PHE A 126 -5.25 -1.54 3.60
C PHE A 126 -4.79 -2.06 4.97
N LEU A 127 -3.96 -1.30 5.69
CA LEU A 127 -3.44 -1.72 7.01
C LEU A 127 -4.55 -1.88 8.03
N ILE A 128 -5.53 -0.98 8.04
CA ILE A 128 -6.71 -1.08 8.90
C ILE A 128 -7.53 -2.34 8.52
N GLY A 129 -7.81 -2.53 7.25
CA GLY A 129 -8.53 -3.71 6.74
C GLY A 129 -7.80 -5.01 7.07
N TYR A 130 -6.47 -5.05 6.85
CA TYR A 130 -5.64 -6.18 7.23
C TYR A 130 -5.76 -6.51 8.71
N LYS A 131 -5.65 -5.51 9.60
CA LYS A 131 -5.74 -5.74 11.05
C LYS A 131 -7.09 -6.30 11.45
N ILE A 132 -8.18 -5.81 10.86
CA ILE A 132 -9.54 -6.31 11.08
C ILE A 132 -9.64 -7.77 10.64
N PHE A 133 -9.29 -8.08 9.38
CA PHE A 133 -9.42 -9.43 8.83
C PHE A 133 -8.48 -10.43 9.52
N ASN A 134 -7.25 -10.03 9.85
CA ASN A 134 -6.34 -10.87 10.60
C ASN A 134 -6.86 -11.17 12.02
N THR A 135 -7.49 -10.20 12.68
CA THR A 135 -8.12 -10.41 13.99
C THR A 135 -9.31 -11.36 13.90
N ILE A 136 -10.16 -11.21 12.88
CA ILE A 136 -11.28 -12.12 12.62
C ILE A 136 -10.75 -13.53 12.34
N MET A 137 -9.74 -13.63 11.48
CA MET A 137 -9.11 -14.91 11.12
C MET A 137 -8.55 -15.63 12.35
N LYS A 138 -7.85 -14.91 13.22
CA LYS A 138 -7.36 -15.46 14.50
C LYS A 138 -8.46 -15.94 15.41
N LYS A 139 -9.58 -15.22 15.51
CA LYS A 139 -10.73 -15.63 16.31
C LYS A 139 -11.43 -16.86 15.77
N LEU A 140 -11.52 -16.99 14.43
CA LEU A 140 -12.22 -18.10 13.79
C LEU A 140 -11.39 -19.38 13.69
N THR A 141 -10.09 -19.24 13.43
CA THR A 141 -9.22 -20.38 13.09
C THR A 141 -8.03 -20.58 14.03
N GLY A 142 -7.78 -19.65 14.94
CA GLY A 142 -6.56 -19.61 15.77
C GLY A 142 -5.29 -19.20 14.99
N ASN A 143 -5.38 -18.92 13.70
CA ASN A 143 -4.24 -18.66 12.83
C ASN A 143 -4.26 -17.24 12.27
N CYS A 144 -3.07 -16.71 11.91
CA CYS A 144 -2.95 -15.45 11.19
C CYS A 144 -3.39 -15.59 9.72
N LEU A 145 -3.76 -14.46 9.12
CA LEU A 145 -4.10 -14.39 7.70
C LEU A 145 -2.86 -14.68 6.83
N LEU A 146 -2.98 -15.59 5.88
CA LEU A 146 -1.94 -15.94 4.92
C LEU A 146 -2.21 -15.31 3.56
N ASN A 147 -1.13 -14.99 2.86
CA ASN A 147 -1.19 -14.55 1.48
C ASN A 147 -1.54 -15.72 0.55
N THR A 148 -2.58 -15.56 -0.25
CA THR A 148 -3.03 -16.58 -1.22
C THR A 148 -2.19 -16.60 -2.50
N TYR A 149 -1.51 -15.51 -2.83
CA TYR A 149 -0.58 -15.44 -3.98
C TYR A 149 0.72 -16.20 -3.74
N ARG A 150 0.89 -16.78 -2.56
CA ARG A 150 2.09 -17.52 -2.15
C ARG A 150 2.39 -18.77 -2.99
N GLN A 151 1.38 -19.40 -3.57
CA GLN A 151 1.60 -20.57 -4.44
C GLN A 151 2.45 -20.23 -5.68
N MET A 152 2.59 -18.94 -6.03
CA MET A 152 3.44 -18.44 -7.11
C MET A 152 4.83 -18.00 -6.62
N SER A 153 5.09 -17.98 -5.30
CA SER A 153 6.35 -17.51 -4.71
C SER A 153 7.29 -18.68 -4.46
N TRP A 154 8.57 -18.51 -4.82
CA TRP A 154 9.65 -19.50 -4.77
C TRP A 154 10.14 -19.83 -3.34
N SER A 155 9.55 -19.28 -2.29
CA SER A 155 9.95 -19.49 -0.91
C SER A 155 8.98 -20.40 -0.16
N HIS A 156 9.21 -21.71 -0.23
CA HIS A 156 8.34 -22.74 0.36
C HIS A 156 8.54 -23.02 1.87
N GLU A 157 9.50 -22.36 2.54
CA GLU A 157 10.01 -22.93 3.81
C GLU A 157 9.43 -22.38 5.12
N THR A 158 8.76 -21.23 5.13
CA THR A 158 8.49 -20.55 6.40
C THR A 158 7.12 -20.80 7.04
N ILE A 159 6.11 -21.28 6.31
CA ILE A 159 4.77 -21.50 6.88
C ILE A 159 4.23 -22.89 6.57
N LYS A 160 4.14 -23.73 7.61
CA LYS A 160 3.67 -25.11 7.55
C LYS A 160 2.16 -25.28 7.33
N ARG A 161 1.38 -24.17 7.36
CA ARG A 161 -0.09 -24.22 7.25
C ARG A 161 -0.56 -24.15 5.80
N LYS A 162 -1.51 -25.00 5.43
CA LYS A 162 -2.21 -24.92 4.13
C LYS A 162 -3.11 -23.66 4.09
N ILE A 163 -3.20 -23.05 2.91
CA ILE A 163 -4.11 -21.93 2.65
C ILE A 163 -5.55 -22.44 2.79
N SER A 164 -6.36 -21.74 3.55
CA SER A 164 -7.79 -22.02 3.74
C SER A 164 -8.66 -21.19 2.78
N GLY A 165 -9.91 -21.60 2.57
CA GLY A 165 -10.85 -20.80 1.79
C GLY A 165 -11.08 -19.40 2.38
N LEU A 166 -10.99 -19.24 3.71
CA LEU A 166 -11.08 -17.94 4.38
C LEU A 166 -9.89 -17.02 4.04
N ASP A 167 -8.67 -17.59 3.90
CA ASP A 167 -7.51 -16.80 3.46
C ASP A 167 -7.76 -16.20 2.06
N VAL A 168 -8.34 -17.01 1.15
CA VAL A 168 -8.68 -16.55 -0.21
C VAL A 168 -9.70 -15.43 -0.18
N VAL A 169 -10.79 -15.61 0.57
CA VAL A 169 -11.86 -14.62 0.67
C VAL A 169 -11.33 -13.29 1.26
N PHE A 170 -10.58 -13.34 2.36
CA PHE A 170 -10.07 -12.12 2.98
C PHE A 170 -9.01 -11.40 2.14
N ASN A 171 -8.15 -12.13 1.43
CA ASN A 171 -7.22 -11.51 0.48
C ASN A 171 -7.95 -10.84 -0.69
N LEU A 172 -9.00 -11.48 -1.21
CA LEU A 172 -9.83 -10.89 -2.26
C LEU A 172 -10.54 -9.63 -1.76
N LEU A 173 -11.08 -9.66 -0.55
CA LEU A 173 -11.71 -8.49 0.06
C LEU A 173 -10.71 -7.36 0.28
N LEU A 174 -9.48 -7.67 0.75
CA LEU A 174 -8.41 -6.66 0.86
C LEU A 174 -8.07 -6.03 -0.49
N PHE A 175 -7.97 -6.85 -1.53
CA PHE A 175 -7.72 -6.35 -2.89
C PHE A 175 -8.83 -5.42 -3.37
N VAL A 176 -10.09 -5.80 -3.17
CA VAL A 176 -11.24 -4.95 -3.49
C VAL A 176 -11.21 -3.63 -2.69
N VAL A 177 -10.90 -3.69 -1.40
CA VAL A 177 -10.78 -2.51 -0.54
C VAL A 177 -9.69 -1.56 -1.04
N ILE A 178 -8.53 -2.09 -1.46
CA ILE A 178 -7.44 -1.28 -2.04
C ILE A 178 -7.94 -0.56 -3.30
N ILE A 179 -8.55 -1.29 -4.24
CA ILE A 179 -9.07 -0.71 -5.48
C ILE A 179 -10.11 0.37 -5.17
N LEU A 180 -11.12 0.04 -4.36
CA LEU A 180 -12.17 0.99 -4.00
C LEU A 180 -11.60 2.23 -3.31
N SER A 181 -10.62 2.08 -2.42
CA SER A 181 -9.98 3.21 -1.75
C SER A 181 -9.20 4.11 -2.70
N ALA A 182 -8.60 3.55 -3.74
CA ALA A 182 -7.92 4.33 -4.78
C ALA A 182 -8.91 5.07 -5.68
N LEU A 183 -10.11 4.52 -5.88
CA LEU A 183 -11.14 5.04 -6.78
C LEU A 183 -12.09 6.05 -6.11
N THR A 184 -12.24 5.99 -4.79
CA THR A 184 -13.13 6.90 -4.05
C THR A 184 -12.42 8.19 -3.66
N ARG A 185 -13.13 9.30 -3.75
CA ARG A 185 -12.66 10.64 -3.34
C ARG A 185 -12.64 10.80 -1.82
#